data_12afe96b435fd2665252c8c0eb9f0efa
#
_entry.id   12afe96b435fd2665252c8c0eb9f0efa
#
_cell.length_a   1.000
_cell.length_b   1.000
_cell.length_c   1.000
_cell.angle_alpha   90.00
_cell.angle_beta   90.00
_cell.angle_gamma   90.00
#
_symmetry.space_group_name_H-M   'P 1'
#
loop_
_entity.id
_entity.type
_entity.pdbx_description
1 polymer ?
#
loop_
_entity_poly.entity_id
_entity_poly.type
_entity_poly.pdbx_seq_one_letter_code
_entity_poly.pdbx_strand_id
1 'polypeptide(L)'
;IIFTTPHNKNMMDTFIVEDYLKFLKMISIYTDFYDFTGYNTITTENINYYESSHYRENVGKLIAARIFNDKSVEVPEDFGVLVTKDNIDEHLENLRKQIKEYDLNKVLE
;
A
#
# COMPACT_ATOMS: atom_id res chain seq x y z
N ILE A 1 1.42 -1.26 17.26
CA ILE A 1 1.17 -1.60 15.85
C ILE A 1 1.44 -0.37 15.00
N ILE A 2 2.30 -0.55 14.02
CA ILE A 2 2.66 0.51 13.05
C ILE A 2 2.12 0.12 11.68
N PHE A 3 1.54 1.06 10.98
CA PHE A 3 1.14 0.84 9.58
C PHE A 3 1.27 2.12 8.76
N THR A 4 1.47 1.96 7.45
CA THR A 4 1.46 3.07 6.51
C THR A 4 0.04 3.28 6.01
N THR A 5 -0.37 4.54 5.83
CA THR A 5 -1.70 4.85 5.31
C THR A 5 -1.75 4.67 3.79
N PRO A 6 -2.84 4.09 3.25
CA PRO A 6 -2.96 3.87 1.81
C PRO A 6 -3.37 5.15 1.08
N HIS A 7 -2.42 5.87 0.53
CA HIS A 7 -2.73 7.02 -0.31
C HIS A 7 -3.35 6.59 -1.64
N ASN A 8 -4.27 7.40 -2.15
CA ASN A 8 -4.84 7.19 -3.49
C ASN A 8 -3.76 7.27 -4.57
N LYS A 9 -3.99 6.62 -5.70
CA LYS A 9 -3.06 6.59 -6.85
C LYS A 9 -2.58 7.99 -7.27
N ASN A 10 -3.46 9.00 -7.20
CA ASN A 10 -3.10 10.36 -7.61
C ASN A 10 -2.04 10.98 -6.69
N MET A 11 -2.07 10.65 -5.39
CA MET A 11 -1.03 11.05 -4.46
C MET A 11 0.25 10.24 -4.70
N MET A 12 0.13 8.93 -4.90
CA MET A 12 1.27 8.06 -5.20
C MET A 12 2.01 8.51 -6.46
N ASP A 13 1.28 8.99 -7.48
CA ASP A 13 1.88 9.50 -8.73
C ASP A 13 2.83 10.68 -8.49
N THR A 14 2.69 11.40 -7.37
CA THR A 14 3.54 12.54 -7.03
C THR A 14 4.82 12.14 -6.30
N PHE A 15 4.93 10.91 -5.83
CA PHE A 15 6.09 10.44 -5.08
C PHE A 15 7.25 10.10 -6.00
N ILE A 16 8.47 10.38 -5.54
CA ILE A 16 9.69 9.89 -6.17
C ILE A 16 9.86 8.44 -5.73
N VAL A 17 9.81 7.49 -6.67
CA VAL A 17 9.78 6.05 -6.39
C VAL A 17 10.91 5.62 -5.46
N GLU A 18 12.15 6.03 -5.76
CA GLU A 18 13.29 5.60 -4.95
C GLU A 18 13.24 6.16 -3.52
N ASP A 19 12.75 7.37 -3.33
CA ASP A 19 12.60 7.97 -2.00
C ASP A 19 11.52 7.22 -1.21
N TYR A 20 10.41 6.88 -1.84
CA TYR A 20 9.34 6.09 -1.25
C TYR A 20 9.84 4.72 -0.80
N LEU A 21 10.57 4.01 -1.66
CA LEU A 21 11.09 2.69 -1.32
C LEU A 21 12.14 2.75 -0.20
N LYS A 22 12.99 3.76 -0.21
CA LYS A 22 13.95 4.01 0.87
C LYS A 22 13.26 4.26 2.21
N PHE A 23 12.14 5.01 2.19
CA PHE A 23 11.36 5.26 3.39
C PHE A 23 10.85 3.96 4.01
N LEU A 24 10.28 3.06 3.19
CA LEU A 24 9.83 1.76 3.67
C LEU A 24 10.97 0.92 4.23
N LYS A 25 12.10 0.90 3.54
CA LYS A 25 13.30 0.19 4.02
C LYS A 25 13.75 0.72 5.38
N MET A 26 13.75 2.03 5.55
CA MET A 26 14.13 2.67 6.80
C MET A 26 13.23 2.23 7.96
N ILE A 27 11.91 2.21 7.76
CA ILE A 27 10.98 1.76 8.80
C ILE A 27 11.33 0.32 9.21
N SER A 28 11.60 -0.55 8.25
CA SER A 28 11.88 -1.97 8.53
C SER A 28 13.10 -2.21 9.41
N ILE A 29 14.04 -1.25 9.45
CA ILE A 29 15.22 -1.34 10.31
C ILE A 29 14.82 -1.18 11.79
N TYR A 30 13.78 -0.39 12.06
CA TYR A 30 13.37 -0.05 13.42
C TYR A 30 12.22 -0.89 13.95
N THR A 31 11.32 -1.34 13.08
CA THR A 31 10.12 -2.08 13.50
C THR A 31 9.50 -2.85 12.35
N ASP A 32 8.75 -3.90 12.68
CA ASP A 32 7.81 -4.50 11.75
C ASP A 32 6.64 -3.54 11.56
N PHE A 33 6.04 -3.56 10.38
CA PHE A 33 4.89 -2.68 10.08
C PHE A 33 4.00 -3.29 8.99
N TYR A 34 2.74 -2.87 8.98
CA TYR A 34 1.82 -3.21 7.88
C TYR A 34 1.90 -2.13 6.82
N ASP A 35 2.17 -2.52 5.59
CA ASP A 35 2.22 -1.60 4.46
C ASP A 35 0.95 -1.72 3.61
N PHE A 36 0.17 -0.62 3.57
CA PHE A 36 -1.03 -0.52 2.74
C PHE A 36 -0.83 0.38 1.53
N THR A 37 0.39 0.84 1.29
CA THR A 37 0.69 1.74 0.18
C THR A 37 0.86 0.98 -1.14
N GLY A 38 0.98 1.72 -2.22
CA GLY A 38 1.21 1.20 -3.55
C GLY A 38 0.01 1.36 -4.48
N TYR A 39 0.06 0.68 -5.61
CA TYR A 39 -1.01 0.66 -6.62
C TYR A 39 -1.75 -0.67 -6.54
N ASN A 40 -2.63 -0.79 -5.58
CA ASN A 40 -3.37 -2.03 -5.31
C ASN A 40 -4.87 -1.85 -5.58
N THR A 41 -5.65 -2.89 -5.35
CA THR A 41 -7.10 -2.89 -5.60
C THR A 41 -7.82 -1.73 -4.92
N ILE A 42 -7.36 -1.31 -3.75
CA ILE A 42 -8.01 -0.24 -2.99
C ILE A 42 -7.51 1.14 -3.42
N THR A 43 -6.20 1.33 -3.53
CA THR A 43 -5.60 2.65 -3.78
C THR A 43 -5.86 3.18 -5.19
N THR A 44 -6.17 2.29 -6.14
CA THR A 44 -6.44 2.67 -7.53
C THR A 44 -7.90 3.03 -7.79
N GLU A 45 -8.80 2.85 -6.80
CA GLU A 45 -10.22 3.15 -6.94
C GLU A 45 -10.58 4.43 -6.19
N ASN A 46 -10.91 5.48 -6.95
CA ASN A 46 -11.20 6.81 -6.39
C ASN A 46 -12.40 6.82 -5.44
N ILE A 47 -13.35 5.88 -5.59
CA ILE A 47 -14.53 5.80 -4.72
C ILE A 47 -14.16 5.49 -3.26
N ASN A 48 -12.97 4.95 -3.02
CA ASN A 48 -12.49 4.64 -1.68
C ASN A 48 -11.96 5.87 -0.92
N TYR A 49 -12.02 7.05 -1.54
CA TYR A 49 -11.38 8.25 -1.00
C TYR A 49 -12.31 9.45 -1.01
N TYR A 50 -12.14 10.33 -0.02
CA TYR A 50 -12.74 11.66 -0.04
C TYR A 50 -11.95 12.58 -0.97
N GLU A 51 -10.61 12.48 -0.90
CA GLU A 51 -9.65 13.11 -1.79
C GLU A 51 -8.34 12.32 -1.71
N SER A 52 -7.28 12.72 -2.41
CA SER A 52 -6.10 11.88 -2.66
C SER A 52 -5.34 11.40 -1.42
N SER A 53 -5.52 12.02 -0.27
CA SER A 53 -4.81 11.63 0.97
C SER A 53 -5.72 11.08 2.07
N HIS A 54 -7.05 11.16 1.92
CA HIS A 54 -7.99 10.72 2.96
C HIS A 54 -8.93 9.62 2.47
N TYR A 55 -8.72 8.42 2.97
CA TYR A 55 -9.57 7.28 2.65
C TYR A 55 -10.89 7.33 3.43
N ARG A 56 -11.91 6.66 2.87
CA ARG A 56 -13.23 6.57 3.48
C ARG A 56 -13.28 5.47 4.55
N GLU A 57 -14.35 5.47 5.32
CA GLU A 57 -14.55 4.54 6.44
C GLU A 57 -14.43 3.07 6.02
N ASN A 58 -14.92 2.69 4.83
CA ASN A 58 -14.82 1.32 4.35
C ASN A 58 -13.37 0.83 4.27
N VAL A 59 -12.45 1.71 3.90
CA VAL A 59 -11.02 1.37 3.83
C VAL A 59 -10.45 1.15 5.24
N GLY A 60 -10.85 1.99 6.20
CA GLY A 60 -10.42 1.83 7.59
C GLY A 60 -10.83 0.46 8.15
N LYS A 61 -12.01 -0.04 7.80
CA LYS A 61 -12.48 -1.37 8.19
C LYS A 61 -11.60 -2.48 7.60
N LEU A 62 -11.16 -2.32 6.34
CA LEU A 62 -10.26 -3.28 5.71
C LEU A 62 -8.87 -3.27 6.37
N ILE A 63 -8.36 -2.10 6.70
CA ILE A 63 -7.08 -1.96 7.42
C ILE A 63 -7.14 -2.72 8.76
N ALA A 64 -8.17 -2.45 9.54
CA ALA A 64 -8.35 -3.11 10.84
C ALA A 64 -8.49 -4.63 10.69
N ALA A 65 -9.26 -5.09 9.69
CA ALA A 65 -9.44 -6.51 9.44
C ALA A 65 -8.12 -7.20 9.08
N ARG A 66 -7.27 -6.56 8.29
CA ARG A 66 -5.96 -7.13 7.95
C ARG A 66 -5.05 -7.19 9.17
N ILE A 67 -4.97 -6.12 9.95
CA ILE A 67 -4.10 -6.03 11.12
C ILE A 67 -4.51 -7.04 12.20
N PHE A 68 -5.81 -7.16 12.46
CA PHE A 68 -6.33 -8.05 13.51
C PHE A 68 -6.75 -9.43 13.00
N ASN A 69 -6.47 -9.72 11.72
CA ASN A 69 -6.78 -11.01 11.10
C ASN A 69 -8.25 -11.42 11.27
N ASP A 70 -9.15 -10.47 11.03
CA ASP A 70 -10.60 -10.68 11.13
C ASP A 70 -11.12 -11.40 9.87
N LYS A 71 -11.38 -12.70 9.99
CA LYS A 71 -11.82 -13.55 8.89
C LYS A 71 -13.26 -13.29 8.44
N SER A 72 -14.04 -12.52 9.20
CA SER A 72 -15.41 -12.16 8.83
C SER A 72 -15.45 -11.06 7.77
N VAL A 73 -14.34 -10.39 7.52
CA VAL A 73 -14.21 -9.31 6.54
C VAL A 73 -13.34 -9.77 5.39
N GLU A 74 -13.85 -9.65 4.16
CA GLU A 74 -13.10 -9.98 2.96
C GLU A 74 -12.18 -8.80 2.58
N VAL A 75 -10.87 -9.03 2.68
CA VAL A 75 -9.84 -8.02 2.35
C VAL A 75 -9.15 -8.46 1.07
N PRO A 76 -9.00 -7.56 0.06
CA PRO A 76 -8.26 -7.90 -1.15
C PRO A 76 -6.85 -8.42 -0.83
N GLU A 77 -6.41 -9.47 -1.54
CA GLU A 77 -5.10 -10.09 -1.28
C GLU A 77 -3.93 -9.12 -1.41
N ASP A 78 -4.04 -8.15 -2.30
CA ASP A 78 -2.99 -7.16 -2.54
C ASP A 78 -3.04 -5.97 -1.58
N PHE A 79 -3.94 -5.98 -0.59
CA PHE A 79 -4.10 -4.86 0.34
C PHE A 79 -3.59 -5.21 1.73
N GLY A 80 -2.43 -4.67 2.07
CA GLY A 80 -1.80 -4.81 3.39
C GLY A 80 -0.85 -6.00 3.49
N VAL A 81 0.42 -5.70 3.68
CA VAL A 81 1.49 -6.68 3.84
C VAL A 81 2.19 -6.43 5.15
N LEU A 82 2.35 -7.47 5.97
CA LEU A 82 3.21 -7.38 7.15
C LEU A 82 4.68 -7.41 6.70
N VAL A 83 5.37 -6.31 6.87
CA VAL A 83 6.76 -6.12 6.46
C VAL A 83 7.66 -6.29 7.66
N THR A 84 8.69 -7.11 7.51
CA THR A 84 9.70 -7.39 8.53
C THR A 84 11.09 -7.22 7.93
N LYS A 85 12.14 -7.31 8.75
CA LYS A 85 13.53 -7.32 8.27
C LYS A 85 13.78 -8.47 7.29
N ASP A 86 13.06 -9.58 7.44
CA ASP A 86 13.29 -10.77 6.62
C ASP A 86 12.65 -10.67 5.23
N ASN A 87 11.53 -9.95 5.09
CA ASN A 87 10.82 -9.88 3.82
C ASN A 87 10.87 -8.52 3.12
N ILE A 88 11.52 -7.53 3.71
CA ILE A 88 11.52 -6.17 3.16
C ILE A 88 12.04 -6.12 1.72
N ASP A 89 13.11 -6.81 1.41
CA ASP A 89 13.70 -6.73 0.07
C ASP A 89 12.80 -7.36 -0.98
N GLU A 90 12.15 -8.47 -0.67
CA GLU A 90 11.13 -9.07 -1.53
C GLU A 90 9.93 -8.14 -1.71
N HIS A 91 9.47 -7.51 -0.61
CA HIS A 91 8.36 -6.57 -0.65
C HIS A 91 8.66 -5.37 -1.55
N LEU A 92 9.85 -4.79 -1.45
CA LEU A 92 10.27 -3.68 -2.31
C LEU A 92 10.32 -4.10 -3.78
N GLU A 93 10.80 -5.30 -4.08
CA GLU A 93 10.82 -5.82 -5.44
C GLU A 93 9.39 -6.00 -5.99
N ASN A 94 8.47 -6.49 -5.17
CA ASN A 94 7.06 -6.62 -5.55
C ASN A 94 6.43 -5.25 -5.83
N LEU A 95 6.75 -4.23 -5.02
CA LEU A 95 6.29 -2.86 -5.27
C LEU A 95 6.86 -2.28 -6.57
N ARG A 96 8.13 -2.54 -6.89
CA ARG A 96 8.73 -2.10 -8.15
C ARG A 96 7.99 -2.69 -9.35
N LYS A 97 7.65 -3.96 -9.30
CA LYS A 97 6.86 -4.63 -10.35
C LYS A 97 5.47 -4.03 -10.47
N GLN A 98 4.82 -3.80 -9.34
CA GLN A 98 3.49 -3.19 -9.29
C GLN A 98 3.48 -1.79 -9.91
N ILE A 99 4.48 -0.98 -9.60
CA ILE A 99 4.63 0.37 -10.16
C ILE A 99 4.85 0.31 -11.67
N LYS A 100 5.69 -0.59 -12.15
CA LYS A 100 5.93 -0.77 -13.59
C LYS A 100 4.67 -1.19 -14.34
N GLU A 101 3.89 -2.11 -13.78
CA GLU A 101 2.64 -2.55 -14.38
C GLU A 101 1.62 -1.42 -14.43
N TYR A 102 1.51 -0.65 -13.36
CA TYR A 102 0.62 0.50 -13.31
C TYR A 102 1.00 1.55 -14.36
N ASP A 103 2.29 1.90 -14.47
CA ASP A 103 2.78 2.87 -15.42
C ASP A 103 2.56 2.40 -16.87
N LEU A 104 2.78 1.12 -17.14
CA LEU A 104 2.55 0.53 -18.46
C LEU A 104 1.08 0.58 -18.84
N ASN A 105 0.18 0.19 -17.95
CA ASN A 105 -1.26 0.22 -18.20
C ASN A 105 -1.76 1.66 -18.44
N LYS A 106 -1.20 2.62 -17.72
CA LYS A 106 -1.53 4.03 -17.88
C LYS A 106 -1.15 4.57 -19.28
N VAL A 107 -0.02 4.11 -19.81
CA VAL A 107 0.43 4.48 -21.17
C VAL A 107 -0.47 3.84 -22.23
N LEU A 108 -0.98 2.64 -21.99
CA LEU A 108 -1.82 1.91 -22.95
C LEU A 108 -3.29 2.38 -22.96
N GLU A 109 -3.71 3.14 -21.97
CA GLU A 109 -5.02 3.81 -21.95
C GLU A 109 -5.00 5.04 -22.90
#